data_a245869e420554dc869f2acdaef8f70c
#
_entry.id   a245869e420554dc869f2acdaef8f70c
#
_cell.length_a   1.000
_cell.length_b   1.000
_cell.length_c   1.000
_cell.angle_alpha   90.00
_cell.angle_beta   90.00
_cell.angle_gamma   90.00
#
_symmetry.space_group_name_H-M   'P 1'
#
loop_
_entity.id
_entity.type
_entity.pdbx_description
1 polymer ?
#
loop_
_entity_poly.entity_id
_entity_poly.type
_entity_poly.pdbx_seq_one_letter_code
_entity_poly.pdbx_strand_id
1 'polypeptide(L)'
;MSNVKDFLKRKDIVITPQRYLIEALGAMAQGLFASLLIGTIIKTLGQQTGLDVLVDLGGYATAMSGPAMAVAIGWALHCPPLVLFSLVTVGYSSNALGGAGGPLAVLIIAIVAAELGKAVSKETRVDILVTPLVTIFAGVGLSMLIAAPIGEAASQVGTLIMWATEQAPFLMGLSLIHISEPTRQEAIS
;
A
#
# COMPACT_ATOMS: atom_id res chain seq x y z
N MET A 1 -1.90 28.64 -19.88
CA MET A 1 -2.08 27.99 -18.57
C MET A 1 -3.51 27.53 -18.29
N SER A 2 -4.55 28.08 -18.90
CA SER A 2 -5.95 27.64 -18.76
C SER A 2 -6.16 26.20 -19.27
N ASN A 3 -5.65 25.85 -20.44
CA ASN A 3 -5.87 24.56 -21.10
C ASN A 3 -5.41 23.34 -20.25
N VAL A 4 -4.32 23.45 -19.48
CA VAL A 4 -3.82 22.33 -18.65
C VAL A 4 -4.72 22.12 -17.42
N LYS A 5 -5.17 23.20 -16.79
CA LYS A 5 -6.09 23.11 -15.65
C LYS A 5 -7.45 22.53 -16.05
N ASP A 6 -7.96 22.92 -17.22
CA ASP A 6 -9.22 22.40 -17.75
C ASP A 6 -9.10 20.91 -18.13
N PHE A 7 -7.94 20.50 -18.68
CA PHE A 7 -7.63 19.10 -18.96
C PHE A 7 -7.58 18.26 -17.66
N LEU A 8 -6.83 18.70 -16.66
CA LEU A 8 -6.73 17.99 -15.37
C LEU A 8 -8.10 17.87 -14.68
N LYS A 9 -8.89 18.93 -14.73
CA LYS A 9 -10.26 18.92 -14.17
C LYS A 9 -11.18 17.94 -14.91
N ARG A 10 -11.10 17.89 -16.26
CA ARG A 10 -11.87 16.94 -17.08
C ARG A 10 -11.51 15.48 -16.80
N LYS A 11 -10.25 15.22 -16.47
CA LYS A 11 -9.73 13.87 -16.13
C LYS A 11 -9.85 13.53 -14.66
N ASP A 12 -10.40 14.39 -13.84
CA ASP A 12 -10.45 14.25 -12.37
C ASP A 12 -9.07 14.00 -11.75
N ILE A 13 -8.03 14.62 -12.30
CA ILE A 13 -6.67 14.59 -11.77
C ILE A 13 -6.54 15.76 -10.79
N VAL A 14 -6.66 15.48 -9.51
CA VAL A 14 -6.58 16.48 -8.44
C VAL A 14 -5.34 16.21 -7.59
N ILE A 15 -4.29 16.99 -7.83
CA ILE A 15 -3.01 16.86 -7.12
C ILE A 15 -3.13 17.56 -5.76
N THR A 16 -3.64 16.85 -4.76
CA THR A 16 -3.72 17.33 -3.37
C THR A 16 -3.15 16.29 -2.40
N PRO A 17 -2.47 16.72 -1.34
CA PRO A 17 -1.99 15.80 -0.31
C PRO A 17 -3.11 14.98 0.32
N GLN A 18 -4.29 15.57 0.48
CA GLN A 18 -5.46 14.87 1.03
C GLN A 18 -5.84 13.66 0.18
N ARG A 19 -5.90 13.81 -1.15
CA ARG A 19 -6.31 12.74 -2.06
C ARG A 19 -5.29 11.59 -2.09
N TYR A 20 -4.00 11.91 -2.14
CA TYR A 20 -2.96 10.89 -2.24
C TYR A 20 -2.49 10.31 -0.91
N LEU A 21 -2.43 11.11 0.16
CA LEU A 21 -1.96 10.64 1.47
C LEU A 21 -3.10 10.15 2.37
N ILE A 22 -4.34 10.65 2.21
CA ILE A 22 -5.44 10.24 3.09
C ILE A 22 -6.36 9.25 2.35
N GLU A 23 -6.91 9.64 1.20
CA GLU A 23 -7.89 8.81 0.49
C GLU A 23 -7.24 7.57 -0.14
N ALA A 24 -6.13 7.74 -0.88
CA ALA A 24 -5.43 6.63 -1.52
C ALA A 24 -4.81 5.67 -0.49
N LEU A 25 -4.18 6.20 0.58
CA LEU A 25 -3.60 5.39 1.64
C LEU A 25 -4.68 4.64 2.43
N GLY A 26 -5.80 5.30 2.74
CA GLY A 26 -6.94 4.67 3.41
C GLY A 26 -7.57 3.55 2.58
N ALA A 27 -7.72 3.76 1.27
CA ALA A 27 -8.20 2.73 0.35
C ALA A 27 -7.19 1.58 0.22
N MET A 28 -5.88 1.87 0.12
CA MET A 28 -4.83 0.87 0.13
C MET A 28 -4.93 -0.04 1.37
N ALA A 29 -5.14 0.55 2.55
CA ALA A 29 -5.31 -0.21 3.79
C ALA A 29 -6.52 -1.16 3.72
N GLN A 30 -7.64 -0.73 3.14
CA GLN A 30 -8.80 -1.60 2.93
C GLN A 30 -8.48 -2.78 2.01
N GLY A 31 -7.76 -2.54 0.90
CA GLY A 31 -7.29 -3.58 0.00
C GLY A 31 -6.35 -4.58 0.69
N LEU A 32 -5.44 -4.07 1.53
CA LEU A 32 -4.52 -4.88 2.31
C LEU A 32 -5.27 -5.76 3.32
N PHE A 33 -6.22 -5.19 4.06
CA PHE A 33 -7.01 -5.94 5.04
C PHE A 33 -7.87 -7.01 4.39
N ALA A 34 -8.55 -6.69 3.29
CA ALA A 34 -9.40 -7.62 2.58
C ALA A 34 -8.65 -8.82 1.99
N SER A 35 -7.37 -8.69 1.70
CA SER A 35 -6.54 -9.73 1.09
C SER A 35 -5.53 -10.33 2.08
N LEU A 36 -4.53 -9.56 2.51
CA LEU A 36 -3.44 -10.06 3.34
C LEU A 36 -3.91 -10.48 4.74
N LEU A 37 -4.66 -9.63 5.44
CA LEU A 37 -5.10 -9.91 6.80
C LEU A 37 -6.06 -11.12 6.82
N ILE A 38 -7.11 -11.08 6.02
CA ILE A 38 -8.09 -12.18 5.95
C ILE A 38 -7.43 -13.47 5.44
N GLY A 39 -6.58 -13.38 4.41
CA GLY A 39 -5.83 -14.51 3.90
C GLY A 39 -4.92 -15.15 4.96
N THR A 40 -4.24 -14.34 5.77
CA THR A 40 -3.40 -14.83 6.86
C THR A 40 -4.22 -15.51 7.94
N ILE A 41 -5.37 -14.97 8.32
CA ILE A 41 -6.29 -15.60 9.29
C ILE A 41 -6.74 -16.98 8.79
N ILE A 42 -7.22 -17.06 7.54
CA ILE A 42 -7.67 -18.32 6.95
C ILE A 42 -6.52 -19.35 6.90
N LYS A 43 -5.33 -18.91 6.46
CA LYS A 43 -4.14 -19.76 6.41
C LYS A 43 -3.74 -20.30 7.77
N THR A 44 -3.76 -19.43 8.79
CA THR A 44 -3.43 -19.83 10.17
C THR A 44 -4.45 -20.81 10.73
N LEU A 45 -5.74 -20.60 10.47
CA LEU A 45 -6.79 -21.57 10.84
C LEU A 45 -6.55 -22.92 10.16
N GLY A 46 -6.20 -22.94 8.88
CA GLY A 46 -5.86 -24.16 8.15
C GLY A 46 -4.69 -24.90 8.78
N GLN A 47 -3.63 -24.18 9.13
CA GLN A 47 -2.45 -24.74 9.80
C GLN A 47 -2.77 -25.34 11.19
N GLN A 48 -3.63 -24.67 11.96
CA GLN A 48 -4.02 -25.13 13.30
C GLN A 48 -4.99 -26.32 13.28
N THR A 49 -5.85 -26.39 12.26
CA THR A 49 -6.86 -27.46 12.13
C THR A 49 -6.39 -28.65 11.29
N GLY A 50 -5.22 -28.52 10.63
CA GLY A 50 -4.71 -29.54 9.70
C GLY A 50 -5.49 -29.62 8.39
N LEU A 51 -6.23 -28.58 8.01
CA LEU A 51 -7.01 -28.50 6.77
C LEU A 51 -6.23 -27.77 5.67
N ASP A 52 -5.56 -28.53 4.81
CA ASP A 52 -4.73 -27.99 3.71
C ASP A 52 -5.52 -27.07 2.78
N VAL A 53 -6.81 -27.38 2.54
CA VAL A 53 -7.69 -26.53 1.72
C VAL A 53 -7.78 -25.09 2.22
N LEU A 54 -7.82 -24.88 3.56
CA LEU A 54 -7.82 -23.54 4.14
C LEU A 54 -6.45 -22.85 4.01
N VAL A 55 -5.37 -23.64 4.06
CA VAL A 55 -4.01 -23.11 3.85
C VAL A 55 -3.88 -22.57 2.42
N ASP A 56 -4.38 -23.32 1.44
CA ASP A 56 -4.36 -22.92 0.04
C ASP A 56 -5.24 -21.70 -0.22
N LEU A 57 -6.48 -21.69 0.30
CA LEU A 57 -7.39 -20.54 0.19
C LEU A 57 -6.76 -19.27 0.76
N GLY A 58 -6.18 -19.36 1.95
CA GLY A 58 -5.46 -18.24 2.56
C GLY A 58 -4.24 -17.81 1.74
N GLY A 59 -3.54 -18.79 1.12
CA GLY A 59 -2.44 -18.56 0.21
C GLY A 59 -2.83 -17.72 -1.02
N TYR A 60 -3.93 -18.06 -1.68
CA TYR A 60 -4.45 -17.29 -2.82
C TYR A 60 -4.83 -15.87 -2.41
N ALA A 61 -5.51 -15.70 -1.28
CA ALA A 61 -5.89 -14.38 -0.78
C ALA A 61 -4.68 -13.50 -0.48
N THR A 62 -3.65 -14.05 0.20
CA THR A 62 -2.43 -13.30 0.52
C THR A 62 -1.61 -12.94 -0.73
N ALA A 63 -1.57 -13.82 -1.73
CA ALA A 63 -0.87 -13.58 -3.00
C ALA A 63 -1.48 -12.39 -3.78
N MET A 64 -2.78 -12.13 -3.60
CA MET A 64 -3.48 -11.03 -4.26
C MET A 64 -3.42 -9.69 -3.50
N SER A 65 -2.60 -9.57 -2.46
CA SER A 65 -2.49 -8.34 -1.66
C SER A 65 -2.06 -7.12 -2.48
N GLY A 66 -1.04 -7.26 -3.34
CA GLY A 66 -0.59 -6.18 -4.24
C GLY A 66 -1.68 -5.71 -5.19
N PRO A 67 -2.28 -6.60 -5.98
CA PRO A 67 -3.44 -6.29 -6.82
C PRO A 67 -4.59 -5.62 -6.07
N ALA A 68 -4.98 -6.15 -4.91
CA ALA A 68 -6.08 -5.60 -4.11
C ALA A 68 -5.81 -4.17 -3.64
N MET A 69 -4.58 -3.89 -3.18
CA MET A 69 -4.15 -2.53 -2.82
C MET A 69 -4.21 -1.58 -4.00
N ALA A 70 -3.66 -1.97 -5.17
CA ALA A 70 -3.61 -1.10 -6.34
C ALA A 70 -5.02 -0.80 -6.91
N VAL A 71 -5.91 -1.80 -6.92
CA VAL A 71 -7.31 -1.60 -7.33
C VAL A 71 -8.05 -0.69 -6.36
N ALA A 72 -7.85 -0.86 -5.06
CA ALA A 72 -8.45 0.02 -4.04
C ALA A 72 -7.98 1.47 -4.19
N ILE A 73 -6.69 1.70 -4.43
CA ILE A 73 -6.14 3.02 -4.73
C ILE A 73 -6.79 3.61 -5.98
N GLY A 74 -6.84 2.84 -7.07
CA GLY A 74 -7.46 3.29 -8.32
C GLY A 74 -8.94 3.64 -8.15
N TRP A 75 -9.66 2.89 -7.32
CA TRP A 75 -11.06 3.17 -7.01
C TRP A 75 -11.21 4.48 -6.23
N ALA A 76 -10.40 4.72 -5.22
CA ALA A 76 -10.39 5.97 -4.46
C ALA A 76 -10.01 7.18 -5.33
N LEU A 77 -9.16 6.97 -6.34
CA LEU A 77 -8.78 8.01 -7.30
C LEU A 77 -9.80 8.19 -8.43
N HIS A 78 -10.96 7.51 -8.38
CA HIS A 78 -12.02 7.56 -9.40
C HIS A 78 -11.52 7.17 -10.80
N CYS A 79 -10.71 6.15 -10.90
CA CYS A 79 -10.18 5.67 -12.19
C CYS A 79 -11.29 5.07 -13.07
N PRO A 80 -11.23 5.29 -14.39
CA PRO A 80 -12.07 4.57 -15.34
C PRO A 80 -11.85 3.06 -15.26
N PRO A 81 -12.86 2.22 -15.59
CA PRO A 81 -12.76 0.76 -15.44
C PRO A 81 -11.54 0.13 -16.12
N LEU A 82 -11.15 0.59 -17.31
CA LEU A 82 -9.99 0.08 -18.04
C LEU A 82 -8.68 0.32 -17.27
N VAL A 83 -8.53 1.50 -16.68
CA VAL A 83 -7.37 1.82 -15.81
C VAL A 83 -7.40 0.97 -14.56
N LEU A 84 -8.58 0.86 -13.92
CA LEU A 84 -8.75 0.11 -12.69
C LEU A 84 -8.33 -1.36 -12.85
N PHE A 85 -8.78 -2.02 -13.93
CA PHE A 85 -8.42 -3.40 -14.21
C PHE A 85 -6.94 -3.57 -14.56
N SER A 86 -6.34 -2.59 -15.22
CA SER A 86 -4.90 -2.58 -15.54
C SER A 86 -4.03 -2.45 -14.30
N LEU A 87 -4.51 -1.79 -13.25
CA LEU A 87 -3.81 -1.66 -11.98
C LEU A 87 -3.61 -2.99 -11.24
N VAL A 88 -4.37 -4.04 -11.57
CA VAL A 88 -4.14 -5.40 -11.05
C VAL A 88 -2.71 -5.85 -11.34
N THR A 89 -2.27 -5.71 -12.58
CA THR A 89 -0.91 -6.08 -13.01
C THR A 89 0.15 -5.19 -12.38
N VAL A 90 -0.12 -3.89 -12.29
CA VAL A 90 0.78 -2.92 -11.65
C VAL A 90 0.96 -3.24 -10.17
N GLY A 91 -0.13 -3.53 -9.46
CA GLY A 91 -0.07 -3.88 -8.05
C GLY A 91 0.68 -5.18 -7.78
N TYR A 92 0.50 -6.19 -8.65
CA TYR A 92 1.24 -7.43 -8.54
C TYR A 92 2.75 -7.20 -8.70
N SER A 93 3.16 -6.52 -9.77
CA SER A 93 4.58 -6.27 -10.04
C SER A 93 5.24 -5.38 -8.98
N SER A 94 4.58 -4.32 -8.55
CA SER A 94 5.10 -3.40 -7.54
C SER A 94 5.30 -4.07 -6.19
N ASN A 95 4.34 -4.90 -5.77
CA ASN A 95 4.41 -5.63 -4.51
C ASN A 95 5.49 -6.71 -4.53
N ALA A 96 5.57 -7.46 -5.64
CA ALA A 96 6.57 -8.52 -5.80
C ALA A 96 8.00 -7.97 -5.83
N LEU A 97 8.24 -6.88 -6.55
CA LEU A 97 9.56 -6.26 -6.69
C LEU A 97 9.95 -5.40 -5.48
N GLY A 98 8.97 -4.87 -4.74
CA GLY A 98 9.20 -4.06 -3.54
C GLY A 98 9.54 -4.88 -2.29
N GLY A 99 9.41 -6.20 -2.32
CA GLY A 99 9.76 -7.08 -1.20
C GLY A 99 9.11 -6.65 0.12
N ALA A 100 9.91 -6.45 1.16
CA ALA A 100 9.41 -6.02 2.48
C ALA A 100 8.70 -4.66 2.46
N GLY A 101 9.08 -3.76 1.55
CA GLY A 101 8.44 -2.47 1.32
C GLY A 101 7.39 -2.49 0.21
N GLY A 102 6.93 -3.67 -0.22
CA GLY A 102 5.97 -3.87 -1.29
C GLY A 102 4.74 -2.96 -1.20
N PRO A 103 4.05 -2.84 -0.06
CA PRO A 103 2.90 -1.95 0.09
C PRO A 103 3.22 -0.48 -0.20
N LEU A 104 4.37 0.02 0.22
CA LEU A 104 4.80 1.39 -0.07
C LEU A 104 5.11 1.57 -1.56
N ALA A 105 5.75 0.59 -2.18
CA ALA A 105 5.98 0.58 -3.63
C ALA A 105 4.66 0.58 -4.40
N VAL A 106 3.68 -0.24 -3.99
CA VAL A 106 2.34 -0.26 -4.60
C VAL A 106 1.67 1.11 -4.47
N LEU A 107 1.73 1.75 -3.31
CA LEU A 107 1.11 3.07 -3.11
C LEU A 107 1.63 4.08 -4.13
N ILE A 108 2.95 4.25 -4.21
CA ILE A 108 3.57 5.27 -5.05
C ILE A 108 3.33 4.96 -6.54
N ILE A 109 3.58 3.71 -6.94
CA ILE A 109 3.54 3.30 -8.34
C ILE A 109 2.09 3.24 -8.85
N ALA A 110 1.15 2.74 -8.05
CA ALA A 110 -0.25 2.69 -8.45
C ALA A 110 -0.86 4.09 -8.61
N ILE A 111 -0.52 5.05 -7.75
CA ILE A 111 -0.95 6.45 -7.91
C ILE A 111 -0.45 7.01 -9.25
N VAL A 112 0.85 6.88 -9.55
CA VAL A 112 1.41 7.38 -10.81
C VAL A 112 0.79 6.69 -12.02
N ALA A 113 0.67 5.36 -12.00
CA ALA A 113 0.07 4.59 -13.08
C ALA A 113 -1.42 4.93 -13.29
N ALA A 114 -2.15 5.14 -12.20
CA ALA A 114 -3.55 5.55 -12.22
C ALA A 114 -3.74 6.91 -12.88
N GLU A 115 -2.93 7.91 -12.48
CA GLU A 115 -3.03 9.26 -13.05
C GLU A 115 -2.61 9.30 -14.53
N LEU A 116 -1.57 8.55 -14.92
CA LEU A 116 -1.20 8.41 -16.33
C LEU A 116 -2.28 7.69 -17.13
N GLY A 117 -2.87 6.63 -16.61
CA GLY A 117 -3.98 5.92 -17.24
C GLY A 117 -5.20 6.82 -17.43
N LYS A 118 -5.57 7.62 -16.42
CA LYS A 118 -6.66 8.61 -16.52
C LYS A 118 -6.38 9.67 -17.58
N ALA A 119 -5.14 10.16 -17.66
CA ALA A 119 -4.75 11.17 -18.64
C ALA A 119 -4.97 10.68 -20.08
N VAL A 120 -4.68 9.41 -20.36
CA VAL A 120 -4.79 8.82 -21.71
C VAL A 120 -6.20 8.31 -22.00
N SER A 121 -6.96 7.89 -20.98
CA SER A 121 -8.30 7.31 -21.13
C SER A 121 -9.24 8.25 -21.91
N LYS A 122 -9.97 7.67 -22.87
CA LYS A 122 -10.93 8.36 -23.74
C LYS A 122 -10.34 9.45 -24.65
N GLU A 123 -9.03 9.45 -24.88
CA GLU A 123 -8.41 10.39 -25.85
C GLU A 123 -8.25 9.77 -27.25
N THR A 124 -8.33 8.45 -27.36
CA THR A 124 -8.12 7.74 -28.65
C THR A 124 -9.36 6.95 -29.05
N ARG A 125 -9.52 6.70 -30.37
CA ARG A 125 -10.62 5.86 -30.90
C ARG A 125 -10.51 4.39 -30.47
N VAL A 126 -9.30 3.93 -30.15
CA VAL A 126 -8.98 2.57 -29.67
C VAL A 126 -8.61 2.56 -28.19
N ASP A 127 -9.36 3.30 -27.39
CA ASP A 127 -9.15 3.46 -25.95
C ASP A 127 -9.01 2.13 -25.21
N ILE A 128 -9.77 1.12 -25.62
CA ILE A 128 -9.74 -0.22 -25.02
C ILE A 128 -8.36 -0.91 -25.08
N LEU A 129 -7.51 -0.54 -26.04
CA LEU A 129 -6.14 -1.08 -26.15
C LEU A 129 -5.12 -0.08 -25.59
N VAL A 130 -5.26 1.19 -25.90
CA VAL A 130 -4.26 2.21 -25.56
C VAL A 130 -4.23 2.48 -24.06
N THR A 131 -5.36 2.61 -23.41
CA THR A 131 -5.44 2.91 -21.98
C THR A 131 -4.83 1.80 -21.10
N PRO A 132 -5.18 0.50 -21.23
CA PRO A 132 -4.51 -0.56 -20.50
C PRO A 132 -3.03 -0.68 -20.80
N LEU A 133 -2.66 -0.55 -22.09
CA LEU A 133 -1.27 -0.65 -22.52
C LEU A 133 -0.41 0.43 -21.85
N VAL A 134 -0.83 1.68 -21.89
CA VAL A 134 -0.10 2.80 -21.24
C VAL A 134 -0.04 2.60 -19.73
N THR A 135 -1.14 2.22 -19.09
CA THR A 135 -1.19 2.02 -17.64
C THR A 135 -0.25 0.89 -17.20
N ILE A 136 -0.25 -0.24 -17.90
CA ILE A 136 0.59 -1.39 -17.59
C ILE A 136 2.06 -1.06 -17.88
N PHE A 137 2.41 -0.54 -19.06
CA PHE A 137 3.80 -0.21 -19.39
C PHE A 137 4.37 0.84 -18.44
N ALA A 138 3.63 1.90 -18.15
CA ALA A 138 4.07 2.91 -17.21
C ALA A 138 4.21 2.35 -15.79
N GLY A 139 3.19 1.62 -15.29
CA GLY A 139 3.18 1.08 -13.94
C GLY A 139 4.21 -0.02 -13.72
N VAL A 140 4.24 -1.04 -14.60
CA VAL A 140 5.21 -2.14 -14.50
C VAL A 140 6.63 -1.66 -14.81
N GLY A 141 6.81 -0.81 -15.81
CA GLY A 141 8.11 -0.18 -16.10
C GLY A 141 8.64 0.61 -14.91
N LEU A 142 7.78 1.39 -14.27
CA LEU A 142 8.14 2.13 -13.05
C LEU A 142 8.45 1.16 -11.89
N SER A 143 7.70 0.06 -11.77
CA SER A 143 7.97 -0.98 -10.77
C SER A 143 9.38 -1.57 -10.91
N MET A 144 9.80 -1.86 -12.14
CA MET A 144 11.13 -2.40 -12.42
C MET A 144 12.26 -1.41 -12.06
N LEU A 145 11.99 -0.11 -12.14
CA LEU A 145 12.98 0.93 -11.88
C LEU A 145 13.07 1.32 -10.40
N ILE A 146 11.94 1.47 -9.71
CA ILE A 146 11.92 2.09 -8.38
C ILE A 146 11.33 1.22 -7.26
N ALA A 147 10.69 0.08 -7.56
CA ALA A 147 10.08 -0.73 -6.50
C ALA A 147 11.14 -1.31 -5.53
N ALA A 148 12.27 -1.81 -6.05
CA ALA A 148 13.35 -2.33 -5.22
C ALA A 148 14.00 -1.24 -4.33
N PRO A 149 14.41 -0.07 -4.85
CA PRO A 149 14.92 1.02 -4.00
C PRO A 149 13.91 1.49 -2.93
N ILE A 150 12.62 1.55 -3.25
CA ILE A 150 11.58 1.88 -2.27
C ILE A 150 11.49 0.79 -1.18
N GLY A 151 11.57 -0.47 -1.59
CA GLY A 151 11.58 -1.62 -0.70
C GLY A 151 12.75 -1.60 0.28
N GLU A 152 13.95 -1.31 -0.22
CA GLU A 152 15.16 -1.17 0.60
C GLU A 152 15.04 -0.01 1.60
N ALA A 153 14.57 1.16 1.16
CA ALA A 153 14.34 2.31 2.03
C ALA A 153 13.33 1.99 3.14
N ALA A 154 12.23 1.32 2.81
CA ALA A 154 11.22 0.89 3.78
C ALA A 154 11.78 -0.12 4.80
N SER A 155 12.62 -1.06 4.33
CA SER A 155 13.29 -2.04 5.18
C SER A 155 14.25 -1.36 6.17
N GLN A 156 15.00 -0.35 5.74
CA GLN A 156 15.90 0.42 6.62
C GLN A 156 15.12 1.18 7.70
N VAL A 157 13.97 1.78 7.36
CA VAL A 157 13.08 2.40 8.36
C VAL A 157 12.56 1.37 9.34
N GLY A 158 12.16 0.18 8.87
CA GLY A 158 11.76 -0.94 9.73
C GLY A 158 12.86 -1.36 10.72
N THR A 159 14.09 -1.49 10.24
CA THR A 159 15.26 -1.81 11.08
C THR A 159 15.52 -0.71 12.11
N LEU A 160 15.39 0.56 11.73
CA LEU A 160 15.54 1.68 12.66
C LEU A 160 14.46 1.66 13.76
N ILE A 161 13.22 1.35 13.40
CA ILE A 161 12.11 1.21 14.36
C ILE A 161 12.38 0.06 15.32
N MET A 162 12.82 -1.10 14.82
CA MET A 162 13.19 -2.25 15.64
C MET A 162 14.32 -1.89 16.61
N TRP A 163 15.38 -1.25 16.13
CA TRP A 163 16.47 -0.79 16.96
C TRP A 163 16.00 0.20 18.05
N ALA A 164 15.14 1.16 17.68
CA ALA A 164 14.58 2.12 18.65
C ALA A 164 13.68 1.41 19.68
N THR A 165 12.92 0.38 19.27
CA THR A 165 12.07 -0.40 20.18
C THR A 165 12.90 -1.26 21.14
N GLU A 166 14.02 -1.80 20.69
CA GLU A 166 14.96 -2.55 21.55
C GLU A 166 15.63 -1.65 22.60
N GLN A 167 15.81 -0.34 22.30
CA GLN A 167 16.30 0.64 23.28
C GLN A 167 15.19 1.10 24.26
N ALA A 168 13.92 1.00 23.85
CA ALA A 168 12.78 1.45 24.66
C ALA A 168 12.60 0.70 25.99
N PRO A 169 12.93 -0.61 26.16
CA PRO A 169 12.88 -1.29 27.44
C PRO A 169 13.77 -0.64 28.49
N PHE A 170 14.91 -0.08 28.08
CA PHE A 170 15.82 0.63 28.98
C PHE A 170 15.23 1.97 29.49
N LEU A 171 14.57 2.71 28.57
CA LEU A 171 13.88 3.95 28.92
C LEU A 171 12.60 3.70 29.73
N MET A 172 11.84 2.64 29.41
CA MET A 172 10.68 2.22 30.20
C MET A 172 11.06 1.75 31.60
N GLY A 173 12.15 0.97 31.73
CA GLY A 173 12.68 0.57 33.04
C GLY A 173 13.07 1.78 33.88
N LEU A 174 13.70 2.78 33.28
CA LEU A 174 14.09 4.00 33.96
C LEU A 174 12.90 4.86 34.39
N SER A 175 11.83 4.94 33.57
CA SER A 175 10.61 5.67 33.90
C SER A 175 9.79 5.01 35.00
N LEU A 176 9.74 3.66 35.02
CA LEU A 176 9.06 2.90 36.08
C LEU A 176 9.75 3.05 37.44
N ILE A 177 11.08 3.12 37.48
CA ILE A 177 11.83 3.38 38.70
C ILE A 177 11.53 4.79 39.26
N HIS A 178 11.34 5.78 38.37
CA HIS A 178 11.03 7.15 38.79
C HIS A 178 9.59 7.35 39.28
N ILE A 179 8.64 6.53 38.78
CA ILE A 179 7.22 6.60 39.20
C ILE A 179 6.97 5.85 40.51
N SER A 180 7.81 4.89 40.87
CA SER A 180 7.63 4.08 42.10
C SER A 180 8.22 4.71 43.35
N GLU A 181 8.98 5.83 43.26
CA GLU A 181 9.66 6.47 44.40
C GLU A 181 8.81 7.44 45.24
N PRO A 182 7.71 8.08 44.78
CA PRO A 182 7.01 9.06 45.60
C PRO A 182 6.09 8.51 46.69
N THR A 183 5.77 7.22 46.68
CA THR A 183 4.75 6.65 47.60
C THR A 183 5.32 6.13 48.94
N ARG A 184 6.62 6.26 49.16
CA ARG A 184 7.24 5.76 50.41
C ARG A 184 7.44 6.81 51.48
N GLN A 185 7.15 8.07 51.23
CA GLN A 185 7.39 9.16 52.18
C GLN A 185 6.17 9.69 52.99
N GLU A 186 4.97 9.16 52.74
CA GLU A 186 3.77 9.58 53.49
C GLU A 186 3.24 8.54 54.50
N ALA A 187 4.00 7.53 54.86
CA ALA A 187 3.57 6.51 55.82
C ALA A 187 4.24 6.64 57.21
N ILE A 188 4.90 7.75 57.52
CA ILE A 188 5.46 8.01 58.83
C ILE A 188 5.24 9.45 59.23
N SER A 189 4.03 9.79 59.69
CA SER A 189 3.74 10.91 60.61
C SER A 189 2.36 10.71 61.23
#